data_5825ff173d43341f011c9671ec04a834
#
_entry.id   5825ff173d43341f011c9671ec04a834
#
_cell.length_a   1.000
_cell.length_b   1.000
_cell.length_c   1.000
_cell.angle_alpha   90.00
_cell.angle_beta   90.00
_cell.angle_gamma   90.00
#
_symmetry.space_group_name_H-M   'P 1'
#
loop_
_entity.id
_entity.type
_entity.pdbx_description
1 polymer ?
#
loop_
_entity_poly.entity_id
_entity_poly.type
_entity_poly.pdbx_seq_one_letter_code
_entity_poly.pdbx_strand_id
1 'polypeptide(L)'
;MYSRVLKHIKPKDLRESISLRFTDVLNPVFWIGDSLRPEVREALMRFAKAFAAYVDLEDRAISDIILLGGNAGYNYTVMSDLDVHLVVDPKYIPKCDPELIDDYYMDKKTLWELTHNVTILGAKAEPYIERPGITRKKSQGVYSLMKQTWIQKPEKMEDDLDE
;
A
#
# COMPACT_ATOMS: atom_id res chain seq x y z
N MET A 1 -9.76 11.68 -12.18
CA MET A 1 -8.52 11.97 -12.94
C MET A 1 -7.63 10.73 -13.07
N TYR A 2 -7.30 10.11 -11.99
CA TYR A 2 -6.41 8.93 -12.02
C TYR A 2 -7.01 7.73 -12.75
N SER A 3 -8.30 7.49 -12.61
CA SER A 3 -8.97 6.37 -13.29
C SER A 3 -8.94 6.47 -14.81
N ARG A 4 -8.68 7.67 -15.36
CA ARG A 4 -8.60 7.86 -16.81
C ARG A 4 -7.44 7.11 -17.44
N VAL A 5 -6.35 6.94 -16.71
CA VAL A 5 -5.18 6.21 -17.22
C VAL A 5 -5.56 4.78 -17.58
N LEU A 6 -6.25 4.09 -16.69
CA LEU A 6 -6.68 2.71 -16.94
C LEU A 6 -7.84 2.61 -17.93
N LYS A 7 -8.68 3.66 -18.03
CA LYS A 7 -9.79 3.65 -19.00
C LYS A 7 -9.31 3.63 -20.44
N HIS A 8 -8.10 4.08 -20.71
CA HIS A 8 -7.52 4.08 -22.04
C HIS A 8 -6.76 2.80 -22.38
N ILE A 9 -6.59 1.91 -21.40
CA ILE A 9 -5.91 0.64 -21.62
C ILE A 9 -6.94 -0.37 -22.12
N LYS A 10 -6.67 -0.98 -23.27
CA LYS A 10 -7.55 -1.97 -23.84
C LYS A 10 -7.57 -3.24 -22.99
N PRO A 11 -8.71 -3.94 -22.87
CA PRO A 11 -8.78 -5.19 -22.10
C PRO A 11 -7.75 -6.24 -22.54
N LYS A 12 -7.40 -6.27 -23.82
CA LYS A 12 -6.37 -7.17 -24.33
C LYS A 12 -5.02 -6.86 -23.70
N ASP A 13 -4.67 -5.57 -23.63
CA ASP A 13 -3.39 -5.14 -23.08
C ASP A 13 -3.30 -5.46 -21.58
N LEU A 14 -4.42 -5.32 -20.85
CA LEU A 14 -4.49 -5.69 -19.46
C LEU A 14 -4.26 -7.19 -19.26
N ARG A 15 -4.83 -8.01 -20.11
CA ARG A 15 -4.65 -9.47 -20.04
C ARG A 15 -3.22 -9.87 -20.33
N GLU A 16 -2.59 -9.25 -21.30
CA GLU A 16 -1.18 -9.49 -21.60
C GLU A 16 -0.30 -9.11 -20.41
N SER A 17 -0.61 -7.99 -19.72
CA SER A 17 0.09 -7.59 -18.52
C SER A 17 -0.09 -8.60 -17.39
N ILE A 18 -1.30 -9.11 -17.20
CA ILE A 18 -1.59 -10.11 -16.16
C ILE A 18 -0.87 -11.43 -16.45
N SER A 19 -0.70 -11.79 -17.71
CA SER A 19 -0.06 -13.06 -18.08
C SER A 19 1.44 -13.06 -17.78
N LEU A 20 2.05 -11.89 -17.60
CA LEU A 20 3.43 -11.80 -17.18
C LEU A 20 3.52 -12.13 -15.70
N ARG A 21 4.17 -13.23 -15.37
CA ARG A 21 4.27 -13.71 -13.99
C ARG A 21 5.08 -12.76 -13.12
N PHE A 22 6.21 -12.32 -13.67
CA PHE A 22 7.11 -11.40 -12.99
C PHE A 22 7.54 -10.36 -13.99
N THR A 23 7.50 -9.13 -13.57
CA THR A 23 7.99 -8.04 -14.38
C THR A 23 9.40 -7.68 -13.96
N ASP A 24 10.15 -7.07 -14.87
CA ASP A 24 11.50 -6.58 -14.57
C ASP A 24 11.47 -5.19 -13.96
N VAL A 25 10.31 -4.56 -13.97
CA VAL A 25 10.13 -3.20 -13.49
C VAL A 25 8.92 -3.15 -12.55
N LEU A 26 8.93 -2.17 -11.67
CA LEU A 26 7.76 -1.87 -10.84
C LEU A 26 6.63 -1.36 -11.73
N ASN A 27 5.40 -1.46 -11.24
CA ASN A 27 4.22 -1.08 -12.01
C ASN A 27 4.34 0.37 -12.49
N PRO A 28 4.49 0.60 -13.80
CA PRO A 28 4.72 1.95 -14.33
C PRO A 28 3.53 2.89 -14.16
N VAL A 29 2.36 2.38 -13.81
CA VAL A 29 1.21 3.23 -13.46
C VAL A 29 1.52 4.06 -12.21
N PHE A 30 2.26 3.49 -11.27
CA PHE A 30 2.55 4.12 -9.98
C PHE A 30 4.00 4.55 -9.83
N TRP A 31 4.92 3.95 -10.56
CA TRP A 31 6.36 4.12 -10.37
C TRP A 31 7.03 4.69 -11.61
N ILE A 32 8.03 5.54 -11.39
CA ILE A 32 8.98 5.96 -12.41
C ILE A 32 10.32 5.36 -11.99
N GLY A 33 10.73 4.26 -12.66
CA GLY A 33 11.85 3.49 -12.16
C GLY A 33 11.57 2.98 -10.75
N ASP A 34 12.43 3.31 -9.81
CA ASP A 34 12.31 2.91 -8.40
C ASP A 34 11.63 4.00 -7.54
N SER A 35 11.19 5.08 -8.15
CA SER A 35 10.58 6.21 -7.42
C SER A 35 9.08 6.23 -7.61
N LEU A 36 8.36 6.39 -6.52
CA LEU A 36 6.91 6.53 -6.59
C LEU A 36 6.56 7.86 -7.25
N ARG A 37 5.58 7.84 -8.14
CA ARG A 37 5.14 9.07 -8.80
C ARG A 37 4.67 10.09 -7.75
N PRO A 38 5.09 11.37 -7.87
CA PRO A 38 4.72 12.38 -6.88
C PRO A 38 3.21 12.52 -6.66
N GLU A 39 2.43 12.46 -7.74
CA GLU A 39 0.97 12.56 -7.65
C GLU A 39 0.35 11.35 -6.94
N VAL A 40 0.95 10.19 -7.09
CA VAL A 40 0.51 8.97 -6.38
C VAL A 40 0.83 9.09 -4.90
N ARG A 41 2.04 9.51 -4.59
CA ARG A 41 2.44 9.72 -3.19
C ARG A 41 1.52 10.71 -2.49
N GLU A 42 1.24 11.83 -3.14
CA GLU A 42 0.35 12.85 -2.56
C GLU A 42 -1.04 12.31 -2.29
N ALA A 43 -1.59 11.55 -3.25
CA ALA A 43 -2.91 10.95 -3.08
C ALA A 43 -2.91 9.94 -1.93
N LEU A 44 -1.88 9.11 -1.83
CA LEU A 44 -1.76 8.11 -0.75
C LEU A 44 -1.57 8.77 0.62
N MET A 45 -0.81 9.86 0.68
CA MET A 45 -0.64 10.60 1.93
C MET A 45 -1.96 11.22 2.40
N ARG A 46 -2.73 11.79 1.48
CA ARG A 46 -4.07 12.32 1.81
C ARG A 46 -5.00 11.20 2.27
N PHE A 47 -4.95 10.07 1.60
CA PHE A 47 -5.73 8.90 1.98
C PHE A 47 -5.38 8.44 3.40
N ALA A 48 -4.10 8.31 3.70
CA ALA A 48 -3.63 7.88 5.03
C ALA A 48 -4.05 8.86 6.12
N LYS A 49 -3.93 10.15 5.86
CA LYS A 49 -4.31 11.18 6.85
C LYS A 49 -5.82 11.21 7.08
N ALA A 50 -6.61 10.96 6.05
CA ALA A 50 -8.06 10.87 6.22
C ALA A 50 -8.43 9.67 7.09
N PHE A 51 -7.78 8.53 6.88
CA PHE A 51 -8.01 7.37 7.73
C PHE A 51 -7.53 7.60 9.16
N ALA A 52 -6.37 8.23 9.34
CA ALA A 52 -5.87 8.58 10.67
C ALA A 52 -6.87 9.43 11.44
N ALA A 53 -7.45 10.43 10.79
CA ALA A 53 -8.48 11.26 11.41
C ALA A 53 -9.72 10.44 11.80
N TYR A 54 -10.10 9.50 10.96
CA TYR A 54 -11.25 8.64 11.22
C TYR A 54 -11.04 7.75 12.46
N VAL A 55 -9.82 7.28 12.70
CA VAL A 55 -9.48 6.44 13.85
C VAL A 55 -8.91 7.25 15.03
N ASP A 56 -9.02 8.57 14.97
CA ASP A 56 -8.56 9.50 16.02
C ASP A 56 -7.07 9.41 16.32
N LEU A 57 -6.25 9.15 15.29
CA LEU A 57 -4.80 9.20 15.43
C LEU A 57 -4.28 10.58 15.05
N GLU A 58 -3.59 11.19 16.00
CA GLU A 58 -2.90 12.47 15.76
C GLU A 58 -1.66 12.24 14.89
N ASP A 59 -1.24 13.25 14.14
CA ASP A 59 -0.05 13.15 13.28
C ASP A 59 1.19 12.71 14.05
N ARG A 60 1.36 13.20 15.29
CA ARG A 60 2.51 12.84 16.13
C ARG A 60 2.52 11.36 16.54
N ALA A 61 1.38 10.69 16.46
CA ALA A 61 1.29 9.27 16.79
C ALA A 61 1.79 8.38 15.64
N ILE A 62 1.89 8.93 14.45
CA ILE A 62 2.27 8.18 13.25
C ILE A 62 3.76 8.33 13.02
N SER A 63 4.49 7.25 13.20
CA SER A 63 5.94 7.25 13.00
C SER A 63 6.33 7.09 11.54
N ASP A 64 5.51 6.41 10.75
CA ASP A 64 5.70 6.28 9.32
C ASP A 64 4.39 5.92 8.63
N ILE A 65 4.33 6.15 7.34
CA ILE A 65 3.26 5.69 6.46
C ILE A 65 3.94 4.95 5.33
N ILE A 66 3.60 3.68 5.16
CA ILE A 66 4.31 2.81 4.23
C ILE A 66 3.36 2.19 3.21
N LEU A 67 3.88 2.00 2.01
CA LEU A 67 3.17 1.32 0.93
C LEU A 67 3.74 -0.09 0.80
N LEU A 68 2.84 -1.05 0.75
CA LEU A 68 3.14 -2.48 0.69
C LEU A 68 2.31 -3.14 -0.40
N GLY A 69 2.39 -4.46 -0.45
CA GLY A 69 1.57 -5.27 -1.31
C GLY A 69 2.12 -5.44 -2.72
N GLY A 70 1.30 -5.99 -3.60
CA GLY A 70 1.71 -6.32 -4.98
C GLY A 70 2.24 -5.13 -5.76
N ASN A 71 1.64 -3.95 -5.57
CA ASN A 71 2.08 -2.74 -6.27
C ASN A 71 3.36 -2.12 -5.69
N ALA A 72 3.92 -2.69 -4.65
CA ALA A 72 5.25 -2.34 -4.14
C ALA A 72 6.27 -3.44 -4.46
N GLY A 73 6.03 -4.23 -5.49
CA GLY A 73 6.90 -5.33 -5.89
C GLY A 73 6.83 -5.59 -7.39
N TYR A 74 7.48 -6.65 -7.80
CA TYR A 74 7.61 -6.98 -9.23
C TYR A 74 6.54 -7.94 -9.74
N ASN A 75 5.75 -8.52 -8.87
CA ASN A 75 4.70 -9.49 -9.24
C ASN A 75 3.29 -8.91 -9.15
N TYR A 76 3.16 -7.64 -9.44
CA TYR A 76 1.87 -6.97 -9.46
C TYR A 76 1.00 -7.48 -10.61
N THR A 77 -0.31 -7.30 -10.44
CA THR A 77 -1.31 -7.52 -11.48
C THR A 77 -2.24 -6.30 -11.53
N VAL A 78 -3.15 -6.26 -12.49
CA VAL A 78 -4.17 -5.21 -12.53
C VAL A 78 -5.12 -5.27 -11.33
N MET A 79 -5.13 -6.41 -10.63
CA MET A 79 -5.96 -6.59 -9.43
C MET A 79 -5.23 -6.24 -8.14
N SER A 80 -3.95 -5.89 -8.22
CA SER A 80 -3.20 -5.55 -7.02
C SER A 80 -3.67 -4.26 -6.40
N ASP A 81 -3.90 -4.29 -5.10
CA ASP A 81 -4.31 -3.12 -4.33
C ASP A 81 -3.10 -2.26 -3.94
N LEU A 82 -3.40 -1.11 -3.39
CA LEU A 82 -2.41 -0.23 -2.76
C LEU A 82 -2.59 -0.34 -1.25
N ASP A 83 -1.76 -1.14 -0.61
CA ASP A 83 -1.85 -1.37 0.84
C ASP A 83 -1.05 -0.30 1.57
N VAL A 84 -1.76 0.53 2.31
CA VAL A 84 -1.17 1.66 3.03
C VAL A 84 -1.23 1.39 4.51
N HIS A 85 -0.08 1.26 5.14
CA HIS A 85 0.02 0.99 6.56
C HIS A 85 0.48 2.24 7.31
N LEU A 86 -0.28 2.63 8.31
CA LEU A 86 0.09 3.68 9.23
C LEU A 86 0.80 3.02 10.42
N VAL A 87 2.08 3.29 10.55
CA VAL A 87 2.89 2.74 11.63
C VAL A 87 2.77 3.66 12.83
N VAL A 88 2.20 3.14 13.91
CA VAL A 88 1.88 3.95 15.10
C VAL A 88 2.94 3.75 16.17
N ASP A 89 3.42 4.86 16.72
CA ASP A 89 4.34 4.84 17.85
C ASP A 89 3.64 4.22 19.07
N PRO A 90 4.21 3.17 19.67
CA PRO A 90 3.58 2.45 20.78
C PRO A 90 3.16 3.32 21.96
N LYS A 91 3.87 4.42 22.21
CA LYS A 91 3.51 5.31 23.33
C LYS A 91 2.17 6.01 23.16
N TYR A 92 1.63 6.05 21.93
CA TYR A 92 0.33 6.63 21.64
C TYR A 92 -0.77 5.58 21.50
N ILE A 93 -0.43 4.29 21.65
CA ILE A 93 -1.41 3.21 21.64
C ILE A 93 -1.96 3.05 23.05
N PRO A 94 -3.28 2.96 23.23
CA PRO A 94 -3.86 2.74 24.56
C PRO A 94 -3.27 1.51 25.24
N LYS A 95 -3.01 1.64 26.55
CA LYS A 95 -2.48 0.54 27.34
C LYS A 95 -3.58 -0.45 27.72
N CYS A 96 -3.89 -1.35 26.80
CA CYS A 96 -4.83 -2.44 27.06
C CYS A 96 -4.36 -3.66 26.28
N ASP A 97 -5.13 -4.72 26.34
CA ASP A 97 -4.80 -5.97 25.66
C ASP A 97 -4.50 -5.72 24.17
N PRO A 98 -3.33 -6.13 23.66
CA PRO A 98 -2.99 -5.96 22.25
C PRO A 98 -4.04 -6.51 21.28
N GLU A 99 -4.66 -7.63 21.60
CA GLU A 99 -5.71 -8.20 20.73
C GLU A 99 -6.92 -7.28 20.63
N LEU A 100 -7.31 -6.65 21.74
CA LEU A 100 -8.42 -5.71 21.73
C LEU A 100 -8.11 -4.48 20.86
N ILE A 101 -6.89 -4.01 20.93
CA ILE A 101 -6.45 -2.88 20.11
C ILE A 101 -6.45 -3.25 18.63
N ASP A 102 -5.92 -4.40 18.29
CA ASP A 102 -5.87 -4.86 16.91
C ASP A 102 -7.29 -5.06 16.36
N ASP A 103 -8.18 -5.65 17.13
CA ASP A 103 -9.58 -5.81 16.76
C ASP A 103 -10.27 -4.46 16.56
N TYR A 104 -9.99 -3.50 17.44
CA TYR A 104 -10.56 -2.16 17.33
C TYR A 104 -10.17 -1.52 16.02
N TYR A 105 -8.89 -1.56 15.64
CA TYR A 105 -8.44 -0.97 14.40
C TYR A 105 -8.95 -1.72 13.16
N MET A 106 -9.07 -3.04 13.23
CA MET A 106 -9.67 -3.81 12.14
C MET A 106 -11.15 -3.50 11.96
N ASP A 107 -11.88 -3.32 13.06
CA ASP A 107 -13.28 -2.92 13.01
C ASP A 107 -13.42 -1.52 12.40
N LYS A 108 -12.55 -0.61 12.79
CA LYS A 108 -12.54 0.75 12.22
C LYS A 108 -12.23 0.73 10.73
N LYS A 109 -11.29 -0.09 10.30
CA LYS A 109 -10.99 -0.29 8.88
C LYS A 109 -12.23 -0.79 8.13
N THR A 110 -12.90 -1.79 8.68
CA THR A 110 -14.09 -2.37 8.06
C THR A 110 -15.19 -1.32 7.92
N LEU A 111 -15.45 -0.54 8.96
CA LEU A 111 -16.43 0.53 8.93
C LEU A 111 -16.05 1.62 7.93
N TRP A 112 -14.79 1.99 7.87
CA TRP A 112 -14.28 2.95 6.91
C TRP A 112 -14.55 2.49 5.48
N GLU A 113 -14.24 1.24 5.17
CA GLU A 113 -14.39 0.69 3.83
C GLU A 113 -15.84 0.56 3.38
N LEU A 114 -16.78 0.47 4.32
CA LEU A 114 -18.21 0.47 3.97
C LEU A 114 -18.67 1.79 3.37
N THR A 115 -18.03 2.89 3.74
CA THR A 115 -18.43 4.24 3.32
C THR A 115 -17.39 4.94 2.44
N HIS A 116 -16.17 4.42 2.39
CA HIS A 116 -15.08 5.03 1.64
C HIS A 116 -14.46 4.00 0.71
N ASN A 117 -14.77 4.10 -0.56
CA ASN A 117 -14.18 3.25 -1.59
C ASN A 117 -13.22 4.12 -2.41
N VAL A 118 -11.96 4.16 -1.97
CA VAL A 118 -10.96 5.02 -2.59
C VAL A 118 -10.13 4.23 -3.59
N THR A 119 -10.07 4.73 -4.80
CA THR A 119 -9.20 4.17 -5.85
C THR A 119 -8.23 5.24 -6.32
N ILE A 120 -7.01 4.82 -6.62
CA ILE A 120 -5.97 5.68 -7.17
C ILE A 120 -5.46 5.03 -8.43
N LEU A 121 -5.65 5.68 -9.58
CA LEU A 121 -5.32 5.13 -10.88
C LEU A 121 -5.89 3.74 -11.10
N GLY A 122 -7.10 3.51 -10.60
CA GLY A 122 -7.83 2.26 -10.75
C GLY A 122 -7.54 1.18 -9.71
N ALA A 123 -6.54 1.36 -8.87
CA ALA A 123 -6.23 0.42 -7.80
C ALA A 123 -6.90 0.85 -6.49
N LYS A 124 -7.48 -0.11 -5.79
CA LYS A 124 -8.10 0.15 -4.49
C LYS A 124 -7.03 0.46 -3.46
N ALA A 125 -7.22 1.53 -2.72
CA ALA A 125 -6.37 1.85 -1.57
C ALA A 125 -6.98 1.27 -0.31
N GLU A 126 -6.19 0.50 0.44
CA GLU A 126 -6.63 -0.14 1.68
C GLU A 126 -5.77 0.36 2.85
N PRO A 127 -6.41 0.84 3.94
CA PRO A 127 -5.68 1.34 5.10
C PRO A 127 -5.50 0.26 6.16
N TYR A 128 -4.36 0.28 6.80
CA TYR A 128 -4.05 -0.59 7.93
C TYR A 128 -3.33 0.20 9.01
N ILE A 129 -3.54 -0.20 10.26
CA ILE A 129 -2.78 0.31 11.39
C ILE A 129 -1.83 -0.79 11.81
N GLU A 130 -0.56 -0.46 12.00
CA GLU A 130 0.39 -1.46 12.48
C GLU A 130 1.37 -0.87 13.50
N ARG A 131 1.98 -1.77 14.25
CA ARG A 131 3.05 -1.44 15.19
C ARG A 131 4.39 -1.53 14.46
N PRO A 132 5.41 -0.78 14.91
CA PRO A 132 6.72 -0.87 14.29
C PRO A 132 7.37 -2.24 14.52
N GLY A 133 8.36 -2.57 13.69
CA GLY A 133 9.18 -3.76 13.89
C GLY A 133 8.67 -5.03 13.22
N ILE A 134 7.68 -4.95 12.35
CA ILE A 134 7.21 -6.12 11.62
C ILE A 134 8.22 -6.48 10.53
N THR A 135 8.66 -7.74 10.54
CA THR A 135 9.56 -8.29 9.53
C THR A 135 8.76 -8.87 8.38
N ARG A 136 9.18 -8.58 7.16
CA ARG A 136 8.48 -9.03 5.96
C ARG A 136 9.40 -9.84 5.05
N LYS A 137 8.82 -10.66 4.19
CA LYS A 137 9.57 -11.44 3.21
C LYS A 137 10.38 -10.52 2.29
N LYS A 138 11.54 -10.97 1.86
CA LYS A 138 12.44 -10.18 1.01
C LYS A 138 11.82 -9.80 -0.35
N SER A 139 10.91 -10.62 -0.85
CA SER A 139 10.18 -10.31 -2.09
C SER A 139 9.18 -9.17 -1.93
N GLN A 140 8.81 -8.84 -0.69
CA GLN A 140 7.88 -7.75 -0.42
C GLN A 140 8.63 -6.43 -0.30
N GLY A 141 8.26 -5.47 -1.14
CA GLY A 141 8.76 -4.12 -1.00
C GLY A 141 8.05 -3.38 0.13
N VAL A 142 8.80 -2.54 0.79
CA VAL A 142 8.28 -1.63 1.82
C VAL A 142 8.78 -0.23 1.50
N TYR A 143 7.89 0.64 1.08
CA TYR A 143 8.25 2.00 0.68
C TYR A 143 7.69 3.01 1.68
N SER A 144 8.57 3.87 2.22
CA SER A 144 8.12 4.94 3.11
C SER A 144 7.57 6.11 2.29
N LEU A 145 6.29 6.39 2.49
CA LEU A 145 5.65 7.55 1.87
C LEU A 145 6.10 8.84 2.52
N MET A 146 6.36 8.82 3.83
CA MET A 146 6.83 10.01 4.55
C MET A 146 8.24 10.39 4.14
N LYS A 147 9.14 9.43 4.07
CA LYS A 147 10.56 9.67 3.77
C LYS A 147 10.86 9.61 2.27
N GLN A 148 9.93 9.12 1.48
CA GLN A 148 10.07 8.96 0.03
C GLN A 148 11.28 8.09 -0.34
N THR A 149 11.44 6.99 0.37
CA THR A 149 12.52 6.05 0.14
C THR A 149 12.09 4.64 0.49
N TRP A 150 12.78 3.65 -0.07
CA TRP A 150 12.57 2.26 0.26
C TRP A 150 13.13 1.96 1.65
N ILE A 151 12.30 1.34 2.48
CA ILE A 151 12.76 0.72 3.72
C ILE A 151 13.33 -0.65 3.38
N GLN A 152 12.64 -1.37 2.51
CA GLN A 152 13.06 -2.66 1.98
C GLN A 152 12.72 -2.71 0.50
N LYS A 153 13.72 -2.72 -0.37
CA LYS A 153 13.48 -2.90 -1.79
C LYS A 153 12.98 -4.32 -2.04
N PRO A 154 11.99 -4.48 -2.94
CA PRO A 154 11.53 -5.82 -3.27
C PRO A 154 12.62 -6.55 -4.05
N GLU A 155 12.78 -7.83 -3.76
CA GLU A 155 13.62 -8.71 -4.56
C GLU A 155 12.75 -9.34 -5.64
N LYS A 156 13.29 -9.47 -6.83
CA LYS A 156 12.61 -10.21 -7.88
C LYS A 156 12.58 -11.67 -7.48
N MET A 157 11.39 -12.26 -7.58
CA MET A 157 11.28 -13.70 -7.37
C MET A 157 11.92 -14.39 -8.56
N GLU A 158 12.86 -15.26 -8.29
CA GLU A 158 13.47 -16.05 -9.33
C GLU A 158 12.54 -17.17 -9.78
N ASP A 159 12.89 -17.77 -10.92
CA ASP A 159 12.06 -18.79 -11.55
C ASP A 159 12.12 -20.15 -10.86
N ASP A 160 12.38 -20.16 -9.59
CA ASP A 160 12.20 -21.33 -8.76
C ASP A 160 10.76 -21.83 -8.81
N LEU A 161 9.89 -21.00 -9.31
CA LEU A 161 8.52 -21.39 -9.61
C LEU A 161 8.40 -22.29 -10.82
N ASP A 162 9.44 -22.40 -11.59
CA ASP A 162 9.51 -23.32 -12.72
C ASP A 162 9.71 -24.76 -12.27
N GLU A 163 9.96 -24.95 -11.04
CA GLU A 163 10.20 -26.26 -10.45
C GLU A 163 8.92 -27.05 -10.20
#